data_17d9f0ae159e33f65ed2212400d88316
#
_entry.id   17d9f0ae159e33f65ed2212400d88316
#
_cell.length_a   1.000
_cell.length_b   1.000
_cell.length_c   1.000
_cell.angle_alpha   90.00
_cell.angle_beta   90.00
_cell.angle_gamma   90.00
#
_symmetry.space_group_name_H-M   'P 1'
#
loop_
_entity.id
_entity.type
_entity.pdbx_description
1 polymer ?
#
loop_
_entity_poly.entity_id
_entity_poly.type
_entity_poly.pdbx_seq_one_letter_code
_entity_poly.pdbx_strand_id
1 'polypeptide(L)'
;MKNLTVSRRYAKALILIGQEDGQAEQYNEELGAVVGLFDTQDGFELALTNPLYNKNDRKKVLQAVLAATDLSAIMKSFLVLLFDKGRIAFLREIASHYKDLADELKGVVKASVISATELSSDAIEKIKQALSKKAGKTIVLNVEQDPSLIG
;
A
#
# COMPACT_ATOMS: atom_id res chain seq x y z
N MET A 1 -7.13 4.48 -14.53
CA MET A 1 -7.34 5.93 -14.37
C MET A 1 -8.43 6.24 -13.38
N LYS A 2 -9.65 5.82 -13.64
CA LYS A 2 -10.77 5.95 -12.69
C LYS A 2 -10.46 5.27 -11.36
N ASN A 3 -9.72 4.17 -11.41
CA ASN A 3 -9.35 3.39 -10.23
C ASN A 3 -8.44 4.16 -9.28
N LEU A 4 -7.58 5.04 -9.82
CA LEU A 4 -6.60 5.79 -9.02
C LEU A 4 -7.29 6.75 -8.04
N THR A 5 -8.27 7.53 -8.52
CA THR A 5 -9.02 8.47 -7.68
C THR A 5 -9.81 7.74 -6.59
N VAL A 6 -10.48 6.65 -6.96
CA VAL A 6 -11.26 5.84 -6.03
C VAL A 6 -10.34 5.18 -5.00
N SER A 7 -9.23 4.62 -5.46
CA SER A 7 -8.27 3.94 -4.58
C SER A 7 -7.68 4.91 -3.55
N ARG A 8 -7.33 6.11 -3.96
CA ARG A 8 -6.83 7.16 -3.06
C ARG A 8 -7.86 7.54 -2.00
N ARG A 9 -9.12 7.64 -2.39
CA ARG A 9 -10.21 7.99 -1.48
C ARG A 9 -10.36 6.95 -0.38
N TYR A 10 -10.35 5.67 -0.74
CA TYR A 10 -10.48 4.60 0.25
C TYR A 10 -9.24 4.50 1.13
N ALA A 11 -8.05 4.63 0.55
CA ALA A 11 -6.82 4.62 1.34
C ALA A 11 -6.80 5.76 2.35
N LYS A 12 -7.21 6.96 1.93
CA LYS A 12 -7.25 8.12 2.81
C LYS A 12 -8.27 7.94 3.94
N ALA A 13 -9.45 7.39 3.62
CA ALA A 13 -10.46 7.12 4.64
C ALA A 13 -9.92 6.15 5.70
N LEU A 14 -9.24 5.10 5.28
CA LEU A 14 -8.69 4.11 6.22
C LEU A 14 -7.55 4.70 7.06
N ILE A 15 -6.68 5.52 6.47
CA ILE A 15 -5.57 6.11 7.23
C ILE A 15 -6.09 7.09 8.28
N LEU A 16 -7.17 7.81 7.99
CA LEU A 16 -7.79 8.71 8.97
C LEU A 16 -8.32 7.92 10.17
N ILE A 17 -8.94 6.78 9.92
CA ILE A 17 -9.37 5.88 10.99
C ILE A 17 -8.16 5.39 11.79
N GLY A 18 -7.09 5.00 11.10
CA GLY A 18 -5.88 4.53 11.74
C GLY A 18 -5.18 5.58 12.58
N GLN A 19 -5.23 6.85 12.16
CA GLN A 19 -4.70 7.96 12.96
C GLN A 19 -5.52 8.15 14.24
N GLU A 20 -6.83 8.03 14.11
CA GLU A 20 -7.74 8.24 15.24
C GLU A 20 -7.63 7.14 16.28
N ASP A 21 -7.50 5.88 15.87
CA ASP A 21 -7.45 4.74 16.79
C ASP A 21 -6.02 4.25 17.09
N GLY A 22 -5.00 4.87 16.49
CA GLY A 22 -3.61 4.50 16.70
C GLY A 22 -3.18 3.20 16.02
N GLN A 23 -3.94 2.68 15.07
CA GLN A 23 -3.69 1.39 14.43
C GLN A 23 -3.28 1.51 12.96
N ALA A 24 -2.83 2.69 12.53
CA ALA A 24 -2.48 2.93 11.13
C ALA A 24 -1.45 1.93 10.60
N GLU A 25 -0.44 1.59 11.38
CA GLU A 25 0.60 0.64 10.96
C GLU A 25 0.06 -0.79 10.89
N GLN A 26 -0.80 -1.16 11.82
CA GLN A 26 -1.44 -2.47 11.79
C GLN A 26 -2.27 -2.64 10.52
N TYR A 27 -3.01 -1.62 10.13
CA TYR A 27 -3.82 -1.67 8.90
C TYR A 27 -2.95 -1.77 7.65
N ASN A 28 -1.77 -1.15 7.66
CA ASN A 28 -0.81 -1.28 6.58
C ASN A 28 -0.36 -2.74 6.41
N GLU A 29 -0.02 -3.39 7.51
CA GLU A 29 0.37 -4.80 7.50
C GLU A 29 -0.77 -5.70 7.06
N GLU A 30 -1.97 -5.43 7.54
CA GLU A 30 -3.15 -6.22 7.20
C GLU A 30 -3.52 -6.12 5.71
N LEU A 31 -3.44 -4.91 5.14
CA LEU A 31 -3.65 -4.73 3.71
C LEU A 31 -2.63 -5.50 2.89
N GLY A 32 -1.37 -5.45 3.30
CA GLY A 32 -0.31 -6.22 2.64
C GLY A 32 -0.56 -7.72 2.70
N ALA A 33 -1.08 -8.21 3.83
CA ALA A 33 -1.39 -9.62 4.00
C ALA A 33 -2.53 -10.05 3.05
N VAL A 34 -3.56 -9.23 2.90
CA VAL A 34 -4.69 -9.56 2.00
C VAL A 34 -4.25 -9.53 0.53
N VAL A 35 -3.43 -8.54 0.15
CA VAL A 35 -2.84 -8.51 -1.19
C VAL A 35 -1.99 -9.75 -1.44
N GLY A 36 -1.25 -10.18 -0.43
CA GLY A 36 -0.49 -11.43 -0.48
C GLY A 36 -1.37 -12.65 -0.74
N LEU A 37 -2.56 -12.69 -0.14
CA LEU A 37 -3.51 -13.77 -0.42
C LEU A 37 -3.98 -13.74 -1.87
N PHE A 38 -4.21 -12.56 -2.44
CA PHE A 38 -4.57 -12.43 -3.85
C PHE A 38 -3.47 -12.98 -4.76
N ASP A 39 -2.22 -12.77 -4.38
CA ASP A 39 -1.08 -13.17 -5.21
C ASP A 39 -0.71 -14.64 -5.06
N THR A 40 -0.96 -15.23 -3.88
CA THR A 40 -0.50 -16.59 -3.56
C THR A 40 -1.59 -17.64 -3.62
N GLN A 41 -2.86 -17.27 -3.39
CA GLN A 41 -3.98 -18.21 -3.43
C GLN A 41 -4.67 -18.16 -4.78
N ASP A 42 -4.39 -19.14 -5.60
CA ASP A 42 -4.96 -19.23 -6.94
C ASP A 42 -6.50 -19.19 -6.88
N GLY A 43 -7.08 -18.32 -7.69
CA GLY A 43 -8.52 -18.24 -7.82
C GLY A 43 -9.24 -17.41 -6.75
N PHE A 44 -8.55 -17.01 -5.68
CA PHE A 44 -9.22 -16.22 -4.62
C PHE A 44 -9.70 -14.87 -5.14
N GLU A 45 -8.82 -14.12 -5.78
CA GLU A 45 -9.20 -12.83 -6.35
C GLU A 45 -10.30 -12.99 -7.39
N LEU A 46 -10.16 -13.97 -8.29
CA LEU A 46 -11.15 -14.24 -9.32
C LEU A 46 -12.50 -14.65 -8.73
N ALA A 47 -12.48 -15.44 -7.65
CA ALA A 47 -13.69 -15.84 -6.95
C ALA A 47 -14.46 -14.63 -6.40
N LEU A 48 -13.76 -13.55 -6.05
CA LEU A 48 -14.40 -12.34 -5.53
C LEU A 48 -14.82 -11.36 -6.62
N THR A 49 -14.14 -11.38 -7.77
CA THR A 49 -14.31 -10.34 -8.79
C THR A 49 -15.03 -10.81 -10.04
N ASN A 50 -15.15 -12.12 -10.25
CA ASN A 50 -15.77 -12.66 -11.47
C ASN A 50 -17.28 -12.42 -11.47
N PRO A 51 -17.80 -11.62 -12.41
CA PRO A 51 -19.23 -11.29 -12.46
C PRO A 51 -20.12 -12.47 -12.84
N LEU A 52 -19.52 -13.57 -13.32
CA LEU A 52 -20.28 -14.80 -13.65
C LEU A 52 -20.79 -15.49 -12.40
N TYR A 53 -20.14 -15.27 -11.23
CA TYR A 53 -20.62 -15.81 -9.97
C TYR A 53 -21.63 -14.86 -9.33
N ASN A 54 -22.63 -15.44 -8.69
CA ASN A 54 -23.64 -14.69 -7.94
C ASN A 54 -22.95 -13.86 -6.84
N LYS A 55 -23.40 -12.61 -6.68
CA LYS A 55 -22.82 -11.71 -5.68
C LYS A 55 -22.88 -12.29 -4.26
N ASN A 56 -23.99 -12.93 -3.90
CA ASN A 56 -24.13 -13.53 -2.58
C ASN A 56 -23.12 -14.67 -2.37
N ASP A 57 -22.87 -15.48 -3.39
CA ASP A 57 -21.89 -16.56 -3.31
C ASP A 57 -20.47 -16.01 -3.20
N ARG A 58 -20.16 -14.96 -3.95
CA ARG A 58 -18.85 -14.30 -3.85
C ARG A 58 -18.65 -13.69 -2.46
N LYS A 59 -19.70 -13.10 -1.90
CA LYS A 59 -19.63 -12.53 -0.55
C LYS A 59 -19.39 -13.61 0.50
N LYS A 60 -20.00 -14.78 0.33
CA LYS A 60 -19.78 -15.93 1.24
C LYS A 60 -18.31 -16.38 1.22
N VAL A 61 -17.68 -16.38 0.04
CA VAL A 61 -16.26 -16.70 -0.08
C VAL A 61 -15.44 -15.70 0.72
N LEU A 62 -15.70 -14.42 0.54
CA LEU A 62 -14.99 -13.36 1.27
C LEU A 62 -15.17 -13.53 2.78
N GLN A 63 -16.40 -13.70 3.24
CA GLN A 63 -16.71 -13.87 4.66
C GLN A 63 -16.02 -15.09 5.25
N ALA A 64 -15.99 -16.21 4.51
CA ALA A 64 -15.32 -17.43 4.97
C ALA A 64 -13.82 -17.22 5.15
N VAL A 65 -13.18 -16.52 4.19
CA VAL A 65 -11.75 -16.20 4.29
C VAL A 65 -11.48 -15.26 5.46
N LEU A 66 -12.30 -14.22 5.62
CA LEU A 66 -12.14 -13.27 6.72
C LEU A 66 -12.32 -13.93 8.08
N ALA A 67 -13.26 -14.90 8.20
CA ALA A 67 -13.45 -15.65 9.44
C ALA A 67 -12.25 -16.53 9.79
N ALA A 68 -11.47 -16.94 8.78
CA ALA A 68 -10.28 -17.77 8.98
C ALA A 68 -9.01 -16.93 9.23
N THR A 69 -9.11 -15.60 9.18
CA THR A 69 -7.96 -14.71 9.39
C THR A 69 -8.03 -14.02 10.74
N ASP A 70 -6.87 -13.50 11.18
CA ASP A 70 -6.76 -12.72 12.42
C ASP A 70 -6.85 -11.22 12.17
N LEU A 71 -7.44 -10.81 11.07
CA LEU A 71 -7.58 -9.39 10.75
C LEU A 71 -8.45 -8.67 11.78
N SER A 72 -8.14 -7.39 12.01
CA SER A 72 -8.91 -6.56 12.91
C SER A 72 -10.35 -6.39 12.40
N ALA A 73 -11.26 -6.07 13.31
CA ALA A 73 -12.67 -5.84 12.96
C ALA A 73 -12.81 -4.70 11.94
N ILE A 74 -12.02 -3.64 12.09
CA ILE A 74 -12.01 -2.50 11.15
C ILE A 74 -11.60 -2.98 9.75
N MET A 75 -10.54 -3.79 9.66
CA MET A 75 -10.08 -4.28 8.36
C MET A 75 -11.11 -5.19 7.71
N LYS A 76 -11.71 -6.10 8.49
CA LYS A 76 -12.78 -6.97 7.95
C LYS A 76 -13.95 -6.15 7.41
N SER A 77 -14.39 -5.13 8.17
CA SER A 77 -15.46 -4.24 7.72
C SER A 77 -15.08 -3.45 6.48
N PHE A 78 -13.84 -3.00 6.41
CA PHE A 78 -13.32 -2.27 5.24
C PHE A 78 -13.36 -3.14 3.98
N LEU A 79 -12.92 -4.39 4.08
CA LEU A 79 -12.92 -5.31 2.95
C LEU A 79 -14.33 -5.66 2.50
N VAL A 80 -15.25 -5.86 3.42
CA VAL A 80 -16.67 -6.09 3.10
C VAL A 80 -17.27 -4.86 2.41
N LEU A 81 -16.93 -3.66 2.88
CA LEU A 81 -17.38 -2.42 2.24
C LEU A 81 -16.88 -2.33 0.81
N LEU A 82 -15.60 -2.61 0.56
CA LEU A 82 -15.05 -2.62 -0.79
C LEU A 82 -15.78 -3.62 -1.69
N PHE A 83 -16.07 -4.78 -1.17
CA PHE A 83 -16.82 -5.79 -1.90
C PHE A 83 -18.24 -5.31 -2.24
N ASP A 84 -18.96 -4.77 -1.24
CA ASP A 84 -20.34 -4.32 -1.42
C ASP A 84 -20.43 -3.16 -2.43
N LYS A 85 -19.39 -2.32 -2.51
CA LYS A 85 -19.33 -1.22 -3.47
C LYS A 85 -18.77 -1.63 -4.84
N GLY A 86 -18.44 -2.91 -5.02
CA GLY A 86 -17.87 -3.40 -6.27
C GLY A 86 -16.44 -2.93 -6.51
N ARG A 87 -15.67 -2.67 -5.46
CA ARG A 87 -14.34 -2.08 -5.55
C ARG A 87 -13.22 -2.93 -4.96
N ILE A 88 -13.54 -4.17 -4.61
CA ILE A 88 -12.53 -5.09 -4.08
C ILE A 88 -11.40 -5.38 -5.09
N ALA A 89 -11.69 -5.26 -6.39
CA ALA A 89 -10.69 -5.42 -7.44
C ALA A 89 -9.59 -4.35 -7.39
N PHE A 90 -9.84 -3.24 -6.69
CA PHE A 90 -8.88 -2.13 -6.57
C PHE A 90 -7.99 -2.26 -5.32
N LEU A 91 -8.05 -3.38 -4.64
CA LEU A 91 -7.36 -3.56 -3.35
C LEU A 91 -5.86 -3.33 -3.46
N ARG A 92 -5.21 -3.79 -4.54
CA ARG A 92 -3.76 -3.57 -4.71
C ARG A 92 -3.42 -2.09 -4.78
N GLU A 93 -4.18 -1.32 -5.54
CA GLU A 93 -3.98 0.11 -5.66
C GLU A 93 -4.27 0.82 -4.34
N ILE A 94 -5.32 0.41 -3.65
CA ILE A 94 -5.65 0.95 -2.33
C ILE A 94 -4.51 0.70 -1.34
N ALA A 95 -4.00 -0.53 -1.31
CA ALA A 95 -2.89 -0.89 -0.43
C ALA A 95 -1.63 -0.10 -0.73
N SER A 96 -1.34 0.12 -2.02
CA SER A 96 -0.18 0.90 -2.45
C SER A 96 -0.30 2.36 -1.99
N HIS A 97 -1.44 2.99 -2.19
CA HIS A 97 -1.67 4.36 -1.74
C HIS A 97 -1.66 4.47 -0.21
N TYR A 98 -2.23 3.48 0.47
CA TYR A 98 -2.21 3.45 1.92
C TYR A 98 -0.79 3.39 2.45
N LYS A 99 0.05 2.56 1.84
CA LYS A 99 1.46 2.45 2.24
C LYS A 99 2.17 3.80 2.12
N ASP A 100 1.92 4.53 1.03
CA ASP A 100 2.52 5.85 0.84
C ASP A 100 2.05 6.83 1.92
N LEU A 101 0.77 6.82 2.25
CA LEU A 101 0.22 7.66 3.31
C LEU A 101 0.77 7.28 4.69
N ALA A 102 0.92 5.99 4.95
CA ALA A 102 1.50 5.50 6.21
C ALA A 102 2.96 5.92 6.34
N ASP A 103 3.72 5.88 5.24
CA ASP A 103 5.10 6.35 5.22
C ASP A 103 5.18 7.84 5.51
N GLU A 104 4.27 8.64 4.97
CA GLU A 104 4.19 10.08 5.28
C GLU A 104 3.96 10.31 6.78
N LEU A 105 3.09 9.52 7.40
CA LEU A 105 2.83 9.64 8.84
C LEU A 105 4.07 9.34 9.67
N LYS A 106 4.91 8.42 9.20
CA LYS A 106 6.17 8.09 9.88
C LYS A 106 7.26 9.10 9.60
N GLY A 107 7.00 10.07 8.72
CA GLY A 107 8.01 11.02 8.29
C GLY A 107 9.06 10.41 7.36
N VAL A 108 8.71 9.35 6.63
CA VAL A 108 9.59 8.71 5.66
C VAL A 108 9.37 9.35 4.30
N VAL A 109 10.44 9.86 3.71
CA VAL A 109 10.40 10.47 2.38
C VAL A 109 11.30 9.65 1.45
N LYS A 110 10.78 9.27 0.30
CA LYS A 110 11.57 8.58 -0.72
C LYS A 110 12.16 9.60 -1.66
N ALA A 111 13.47 9.50 -1.88
CA ALA A 111 14.17 10.35 -2.82
C ALA A 111 14.96 9.47 -3.80
N SER A 112 15.04 9.92 -5.05
CA SER A 112 15.84 9.25 -6.08
C SER A 112 16.99 10.15 -6.49
N VAL A 113 18.18 9.56 -6.59
CA VAL A 113 19.38 10.25 -7.06
C VAL A 113 19.87 9.50 -8.29
N ILE A 114 20.10 10.25 -9.38
CA ILE A 114 20.67 9.72 -10.62
C ILE A 114 22.10 10.20 -10.70
N SER A 115 23.04 9.30 -10.91
CA SER A 115 24.45 9.59 -10.97
C SER A 115 25.08 8.99 -12.23
N ALA A 116 26.06 9.70 -12.81
CA ALA A 116 26.86 9.22 -13.95
C ALA A 116 27.87 8.14 -13.51
N THR A 117 28.23 8.11 -12.26
CA THR A 117 29.17 7.13 -11.67
C THR A 117 28.54 6.47 -10.45
N GLU A 118 29.08 5.31 -10.11
CA GLU A 118 28.65 4.61 -8.90
C GLU A 118 29.01 5.44 -7.65
N LEU A 119 28.04 5.63 -6.76
CA LEU A 119 28.27 6.36 -5.51
C LEU A 119 28.75 5.39 -4.44
N SER A 120 29.73 5.85 -3.65
CA SER A 120 30.18 5.09 -2.47
C SER A 120 29.09 5.12 -1.39
N SER A 121 29.15 4.16 -0.48
CA SER A 121 28.23 4.12 0.67
C SER A 121 28.32 5.40 1.51
N ASP A 122 29.53 5.96 1.67
CA ASP A 122 29.71 7.21 2.42
C ASP A 122 29.05 8.39 1.72
N ALA A 123 29.17 8.46 0.38
CA ALA A 123 28.53 9.53 -0.39
C ALA A 123 27.00 9.43 -0.31
N ILE A 124 26.45 8.23 -0.41
CA ILE A 124 25.00 8.00 -0.28
C ILE A 124 24.51 8.41 1.09
N GLU A 125 25.24 8.03 2.14
CA GLU A 125 24.87 8.38 3.51
C GLU A 125 24.90 9.90 3.75
N LYS A 126 25.91 10.59 3.21
CA LYS A 126 26.00 12.04 3.32
C LYS A 126 24.83 12.74 2.63
N ILE A 127 24.46 12.27 1.42
CA ILE A 127 23.31 12.80 0.69
C ILE A 127 22.03 12.58 1.50
N LYS A 128 21.86 11.37 2.01
CA LYS A 128 20.70 11.00 2.82
C LYS A 128 20.57 11.87 4.06
N GLN A 129 21.68 12.08 4.78
CA GLN A 129 21.70 12.92 5.98
C GLN A 129 21.39 14.38 5.66
N ALA A 130 21.95 14.92 4.58
CA ALA A 130 21.70 16.28 4.16
C ALA A 130 20.22 16.50 3.81
N LEU A 131 19.63 15.58 3.07
CA LEU A 131 18.22 15.64 2.70
C LEU A 131 17.31 15.50 3.90
N SER A 132 17.64 14.56 4.80
CA SER A 132 16.89 14.32 6.04
C SER A 132 16.91 15.55 6.94
N LYS A 133 18.05 16.17 7.10
CA LYS A 133 18.21 17.39 7.91
C LYS A 133 17.40 18.54 7.33
N LYS A 134 17.43 18.72 6.02
CA LYS A 134 16.70 19.79 5.34
C LYS A 134 15.20 19.60 5.40
N ALA A 135 14.75 18.37 5.21
CA ALA A 135 13.31 18.02 5.21
C ALA A 135 12.75 17.82 6.62
N GLY A 136 13.61 17.57 7.62
CA GLY A 136 13.19 17.24 8.98
C GLY A 136 12.50 15.89 9.07
N LYS A 137 12.75 14.99 8.11
CA LYS A 137 12.11 13.68 8.02
C LYS A 137 13.12 12.62 7.64
N THR A 138 12.82 11.36 8.00
CA THR A 138 13.61 10.21 7.55
C THR A 138 13.44 10.03 6.05
N ILE A 139 14.55 9.83 5.34
CA ILE A 139 14.55 9.70 3.88
C ILE A 139 15.05 8.32 3.47
N VAL A 140 14.30 7.67 2.58
CA VAL A 140 14.73 6.46 1.88
C VAL A 140 15.25 6.89 0.51
N LEU A 141 16.50 6.60 0.23
CA LEU A 141 17.18 7.07 -0.97
C LEU A 141 17.36 5.93 -1.96
N ASN A 142 16.85 6.15 -3.18
CA ASN A 142 17.10 5.27 -4.31
C ASN A 142 18.17 5.94 -5.19
N VAL A 143 19.18 5.17 -5.58
CA VAL A 143 20.27 5.66 -6.40
C VAL A 143 20.28 4.90 -7.72
N GLU A 144 20.27 5.66 -8.82
CA GLU A 144 20.38 5.10 -10.16
C GLU A 144 21.66 5.61 -10.80
N GLN A 145 22.29 4.74 -11.58
CA GLN A 145 23.49 5.10 -12.33
C GLN A 145 23.16 5.24 -13.81
N ASP A 146 23.48 6.39 -14.37
CA ASP A 146 23.22 6.68 -15.78
C ASP A 146 24.48 7.32 -16.40
N PRO A 147 25.30 6.54 -17.12
CA PRO A 147 26.53 7.06 -17.72
C PRO A 147 26.31 8.18 -18.73
N SER A 148 25.12 8.29 -19.30
CA SER A 148 24.82 9.37 -20.27
C SER A 148 24.80 10.76 -19.65
N LEU A 149 24.77 10.84 -18.32
CA LEU A 149 24.75 12.11 -17.61
C LEU A 149 26.14 12.73 -17.41
N ILE A 150 27.18 12.09 -17.90
CA ILE A 150 28.53 12.61 -17.79
C ILE A 150 28.65 13.93 -18.55
N GLY A 151 29.02 14.93 -17.88
CA GLY A 151 29.17 16.24 -18.49
C GLY A 151 29.28 17.32 -17.51
#